data_98d474098456521074346a8a5336d88a
#
_entry.id   98d474098456521074346a8a5336d88a
#
_cell.length_a   1.000
_cell.length_b   1.000
_cell.length_c   1.000
_cell.angle_alpha   90.00
_cell.angle_beta   90.00
_cell.angle_gamma   90.00
#
_symmetry.space_group_name_H-M   'P 1'
#
loop_
_entity.id
_entity.type
_entity.pdbx_description
1 polymer ?
#
loop_
_entity_poly.entity_id
_entity_poly.type
_entity_poly.pdbx_seq_one_letter_code
_entity_poly.pdbx_strand_id
1 'polypeptide(L)'
;ILSDVEKDVFGNLQNYCNYVLSKAINCTDVNVKVKEVCKASRRSKFAQPLLSKNVCRATLLDIHGKVSSKSGLNWGLSKGHVSDGDAYIRITSKYIEQFPTLFPPKKYVGVENLQSSGRAHRENDEVELIWDDGEKMLGLLEGQQTRKINGLVYPKQLSSSPSKSILGKYLRKRLGVDINHIITKADLLRYGRTSIDISLIGDGIY
;
A
#
# COMPACT_ATOMS: atom_id res chain seq x y z
N ILE A 1 4.29 15.49 28.74
CA ILE A 1 3.66 14.39 29.53
C ILE A 1 3.08 13.46 28.48
N LEU A 2 3.60 12.22 28.38
CA LEU A 2 3.12 11.21 27.46
C LEU A 2 1.75 10.72 27.91
N SER A 3 0.85 10.45 26.95
CA SER A 3 -0.43 9.79 27.22
C SER A 3 -0.22 8.36 27.75
N ASP A 4 -1.22 7.75 28.38
CA ASP A 4 -1.06 6.40 28.93
C ASP A 4 -0.81 5.35 27.84
N VAL A 5 -1.35 5.56 26.62
CA VAL A 5 -1.07 4.71 25.45
C VAL A 5 0.38 4.85 25.00
N GLU A 6 0.95 6.06 25.00
CA GLU A 6 2.36 6.29 24.63
C GLU A 6 3.29 5.70 25.66
N LYS A 7 2.93 5.74 26.96
CA LYS A 7 3.70 5.09 28.03
C LYS A 7 3.72 3.57 27.88
N ASP A 8 2.60 2.96 27.51
CA ASP A 8 2.48 1.51 27.29
C ASP A 8 3.30 1.06 26.08
N VAL A 9 3.25 1.80 24.97
CA VAL A 9 4.06 1.52 23.79
C VAL A 9 5.54 1.68 24.09
N PHE A 10 5.92 2.73 24.84
CA PHE A 10 7.30 2.96 25.24
C PHE A 10 7.79 1.88 26.22
N GLY A 11 6.98 1.49 27.19
CA GLY A 11 7.27 0.40 28.13
C GLY A 11 7.47 -0.94 27.41
N ASN A 12 6.64 -1.26 26.42
CA ASN A 12 6.78 -2.46 25.61
C ASN A 12 8.04 -2.44 24.73
N LEU A 13 8.38 -1.29 24.15
CA LEU A 13 9.62 -1.12 23.37
C LEU A 13 10.87 -1.25 24.26
N GLN A 14 10.85 -0.67 25.45
CA GLN A 14 11.94 -0.77 26.42
C GLN A 14 12.15 -2.20 26.90
N ASN A 15 11.06 -2.92 27.18
CA ASN A 15 11.11 -4.34 27.55
C ASN A 15 11.67 -5.20 26.42
N TYR A 16 11.29 -4.92 25.16
CA TYR A 16 11.83 -5.59 23.99
C TYR A 16 13.32 -5.30 23.79
N CYS A 17 13.75 -4.05 23.93
CA CYS A 17 15.17 -3.68 23.86
C CYS A 17 15.98 -4.36 24.98
N ASN A 18 15.48 -4.38 26.21
CA ASN A 18 16.13 -5.06 27.33
C ASN A 18 16.22 -6.57 27.11
N TYR A 19 15.18 -7.18 26.54
CA TYR A 19 15.20 -8.60 26.15
C TYR A 19 16.28 -8.87 25.10
N VAL A 20 16.33 -8.06 24.03
CA VAL A 20 17.35 -8.20 22.97
C VAL A 20 18.75 -8.02 23.52
N LEU A 21 18.97 -6.99 24.35
CA LEU A 21 20.27 -6.74 24.99
C LEU A 21 20.68 -7.88 25.92
N SER A 22 19.76 -8.42 26.73
CA SER A 22 20.04 -9.56 27.62
C SER A 22 20.44 -10.82 26.85
N LYS A 23 19.89 -11.00 25.64
CA LYS A 23 20.26 -12.12 24.77
C LYS A 23 21.57 -11.87 24.02
N ALA A 24 21.88 -10.62 23.68
CA ALA A 24 23.13 -10.24 23.02
C ALA A 24 24.36 -10.35 23.95
N ILE A 25 24.23 -9.98 25.25
CA ILE A 25 25.33 -10.04 26.23
C ILE A 25 25.75 -11.49 26.53
N ASN A 26 24.82 -12.44 26.41
CA ASN A 26 25.10 -13.87 26.63
C ASN A 26 25.67 -14.60 25.41
N CYS A 27 25.99 -13.91 24.32
CA CYS A 27 26.58 -14.51 23.12
C CYS A 27 28.11 -14.64 23.21
N THR A 28 28.65 -15.49 24.12
CA THR A 28 30.04 -15.89 24.10
C THR A 28 30.36 -16.99 23.07
N ASP A 29 29.35 -17.60 22.49
CA ASP A 29 29.50 -18.64 21.46
C ASP A 29 28.69 -18.27 20.19
N VAL A 30 29.22 -17.31 19.43
CA VAL A 30 28.58 -16.69 18.27
C VAL A 30 28.19 -17.72 17.20
N ASN A 31 28.99 -18.78 17.01
CA ASN A 31 28.77 -19.76 15.94
C ASN A 31 27.63 -20.73 16.19
N VAL A 32 27.36 -21.12 17.43
CA VAL A 32 26.28 -22.05 17.76
C VAL A 32 24.93 -21.31 17.83
N LYS A 33 24.91 -20.13 18.45
CA LYS A 33 23.67 -19.35 18.61
C LYS A 33 23.21 -18.67 17.31
N VAL A 34 24.11 -18.24 16.43
CA VAL A 34 23.72 -17.77 15.09
C VAL A 34 23.04 -18.89 14.30
N LYS A 35 23.52 -20.13 14.41
CA LYS A 35 22.82 -21.28 13.78
C LYS A 35 21.46 -21.57 14.41
N GLU A 36 21.28 -21.36 15.70
CA GLU A 36 19.97 -21.53 16.38
C GLU A 36 19.02 -20.37 16.07
N VAL A 37 19.48 -19.12 16.06
CA VAL A 37 18.71 -17.96 15.65
C VAL A 37 18.31 -18.07 14.18
N CYS A 38 19.21 -18.52 13.30
CA CYS A 38 18.87 -18.80 11.90
C CYS A 38 17.91 -19.99 11.76
N LYS A 39 17.98 -21.01 12.63
CA LYS A 39 17.01 -22.10 12.68
C LYS A 39 15.67 -21.67 13.27
N ALA A 40 15.67 -20.83 14.30
CA ALA A 40 14.47 -20.24 14.88
C ALA A 40 13.82 -19.24 13.90
N SER A 41 14.60 -18.42 13.19
CA SER A 41 14.13 -17.55 12.11
C SER A 41 13.59 -18.34 10.88
N ARG A 42 14.13 -19.53 10.61
CA ARG A 42 13.54 -20.44 9.62
C ARG A 42 12.32 -21.19 10.13
N ARG A 43 12.12 -21.30 11.45
CA ARG A 43 10.95 -21.91 12.10
C ARG A 43 9.94 -20.89 12.59
N SER A 44 10.29 -19.65 12.83
CA SER A 44 9.35 -18.57 12.68
C SER A 44 9.13 -18.43 11.14
N LYS A 45 8.37 -19.35 10.62
CA LYS A 45 7.22 -18.87 9.89
C LYS A 45 6.74 -17.71 10.76
N PHE A 46 7.13 -16.46 10.43
CA PHE A 46 6.21 -15.37 10.63
C PHE A 46 4.91 -15.99 10.18
N ALA A 47 4.05 -16.30 11.14
CA ALA A 47 2.70 -16.63 10.81
C ALA A 47 2.33 -15.41 10.00
N GLN A 48 2.36 -15.57 8.68
CA GLN A 48 1.75 -14.55 7.83
C GLN A 48 0.40 -14.47 8.48
N PRO A 49 0.04 -13.31 9.08
CA PRO A 49 -1.22 -13.23 9.79
C PRO A 49 -2.17 -13.88 8.82
N LEU A 50 -2.90 -14.91 9.26
CA LEU A 50 -3.77 -15.70 8.39
C LEU A 50 -4.54 -14.63 7.64
N LEU A 51 -4.07 -14.35 6.41
CA LEU A 51 -4.65 -13.28 5.60
C LEU A 51 -6.09 -13.72 5.52
N SER A 52 -6.96 -13.01 6.23
CA SER A 52 -8.39 -13.31 6.16
C SER A 52 -8.69 -13.45 4.68
N LYS A 53 -9.59 -14.33 4.26
CA LYS A 53 -9.88 -14.58 2.84
C LYS A 53 -10.13 -13.31 2.01
N ASN A 54 -10.19 -12.15 2.66
CA ASN A 54 -10.52 -10.83 2.16
C ASN A 54 -9.36 -9.82 2.17
N VAL A 55 -8.09 -10.26 2.19
CA VAL A 55 -6.92 -9.36 2.06
C VAL A 55 -6.25 -9.58 0.73
N CYS A 56 -6.22 -8.56 -0.10
CA CYS A 56 -5.50 -8.54 -1.37
C CYS A 56 -4.08 -8.03 -1.19
N ARG A 57 -3.08 -8.85 -1.49
CA ARG A 57 -1.69 -8.41 -1.57
C ARG A 57 -1.38 -7.85 -2.95
N ALA A 58 -1.54 -6.54 -3.10
CA ALA A 58 -1.28 -5.84 -4.34
C ALA A 58 0.22 -5.61 -4.54
N THR A 59 0.81 -6.21 -5.58
CA THR A 59 2.22 -5.98 -5.91
C THR A 59 2.44 -4.57 -6.47
N LEU A 60 3.54 -3.94 -6.05
CA LEU A 60 4.02 -2.67 -6.56
C LEU A 60 5.00 -2.84 -7.74
N LEU A 61 5.26 -4.09 -8.11
CA LEU A 61 6.14 -4.45 -9.22
C LEU A 61 5.33 -4.75 -10.48
N ASP A 62 5.95 -4.51 -11.62
CA ASP A 62 5.43 -4.93 -12.92
C ASP A 62 5.66 -6.43 -13.17
N ILE A 63 5.28 -6.90 -14.35
CA ILE A 63 5.43 -8.31 -14.78
C ILE A 63 6.91 -8.75 -14.89
N HIS A 64 7.84 -7.79 -14.96
CA HIS A 64 9.28 -8.04 -15.00
C HIS A 64 9.94 -7.93 -13.62
N GLY A 65 9.14 -7.80 -12.56
CA GLY A 65 9.62 -7.66 -11.20
C GLY A 65 10.33 -6.32 -10.92
N LYS A 66 10.00 -5.26 -11.65
CA LYS A 66 10.54 -3.90 -11.51
C LYS A 66 9.46 -2.92 -11.11
N VAL A 67 9.84 -1.79 -10.50
CA VAL A 67 8.95 -0.63 -10.35
C VAL A 67 9.00 0.15 -11.66
N SER A 68 7.83 0.41 -12.25
CA SER A 68 7.74 1.23 -13.45
C SER A 68 8.25 2.65 -13.19
N SER A 69 9.05 3.19 -14.08
CA SER A 69 9.61 4.55 -13.95
C SER A 69 8.61 5.68 -14.26
N LYS A 70 7.45 5.36 -14.85
CA LYS A 70 6.48 6.36 -15.34
C LYS A 70 5.03 5.98 -15.03
N SER A 71 4.79 5.01 -14.18
CA SER A 71 3.43 4.58 -13.79
C SER A 71 3.40 4.08 -12.35
N GLY A 72 2.22 3.88 -11.78
CA GLY A 72 2.07 3.43 -10.41
C GLY A 72 2.68 4.43 -9.43
N LEU A 73 3.66 4.00 -8.64
CA LEU A 73 4.36 4.84 -7.66
C LEU A 73 5.08 6.05 -8.26
N ASN A 74 5.47 5.95 -9.54
CA ASN A 74 6.22 6.98 -10.26
C ASN A 74 5.37 7.71 -11.31
N TRP A 75 4.04 7.69 -11.16
CA TRP A 75 3.14 8.33 -12.12
C TRP A 75 3.44 9.82 -12.30
N GLY A 76 3.74 10.56 -11.24
CA GLY A 76 4.09 11.98 -11.26
C GLY A 76 5.37 12.32 -12.04
N LEU A 77 6.20 11.32 -12.35
CA LEU A 77 7.40 11.48 -13.19
C LEU A 77 7.13 11.18 -14.67
N SER A 78 5.89 10.86 -15.04
CA SER A 78 5.49 10.73 -16.43
C SER A 78 5.39 12.12 -17.08
N LYS A 79 5.52 12.18 -18.42
CA LYS A 79 5.27 13.43 -19.15
C LYS A 79 3.76 13.65 -19.30
N GLY A 80 3.30 14.89 -19.26
CA GLY A 80 1.92 15.28 -19.49
C GLY A 80 1.27 15.96 -18.29
N HIS A 81 -0.04 15.81 -18.13
CA HIS A 81 -0.83 16.46 -17.07
C HIS A 81 -0.74 15.68 -15.73
N VAL A 82 0.43 15.70 -15.13
CA VAL A 82 0.71 15.09 -13.83
C VAL A 82 1.35 16.12 -12.91
N SER A 83 1.16 15.95 -11.60
CA SER A 83 1.80 16.75 -10.57
C SER A 83 2.92 15.95 -9.91
N ASP A 84 3.92 16.66 -9.38
CA ASP A 84 5.00 16.03 -8.63
C ASP A 84 4.45 15.18 -7.49
N GLY A 85 4.93 13.94 -7.45
CA GLY A 85 4.49 12.99 -6.45
C GLY A 85 3.18 12.28 -6.75
N ASP A 86 2.51 12.51 -7.88
CA ASP A 86 1.33 11.72 -8.25
C ASP A 86 1.66 10.23 -8.26
N ALA A 87 0.79 9.43 -7.63
CA ALA A 87 0.93 7.99 -7.56
C ALA A 87 -0.44 7.29 -7.52
N TYR A 88 -0.45 6.02 -7.88
CA TYR A 88 -1.59 5.14 -7.71
C TYR A 88 -1.15 3.69 -7.48
N ILE A 89 -2.01 2.91 -6.85
CA ILE A 89 -1.86 1.46 -6.70
C ILE A 89 -2.67 0.79 -7.80
N ARG A 90 -2.04 -0.09 -8.56
CA ARG A 90 -2.71 -0.78 -9.67
C ARG A 90 -3.61 -1.90 -9.14
N ILE A 91 -4.86 -1.91 -9.58
CA ILE A 91 -5.82 -2.99 -9.40
C ILE A 91 -5.84 -3.81 -10.70
N THR A 92 -5.49 -5.08 -10.64
CA THR A 92 -5.49 -5.97 -11.79
C THR A 92 -6.81 -6.75 -11.87
N SER A 93 -7.19 -7.22 -13.07
CA SER A 93 -8.37 -8.09 -13.23
C SER A 93 -8.27 -9.36 -12.36
N LYS A 94 -7.05 -9.89 -12.17
CA LYS A 94 -6.80 -11.03 -11.28
C LYS A 94 -7.20 -10.74 -9.83
N TYR A 95 -6.92 -9.54 -9.33
CA TYR A 95 -7.32 -9.15 -7.96
C TYR A 95 -8.84 -9.04 -7.84
N ILE A 96 -9.50 -8.49 -8.85
CA ILE A 96 -10.97 -8.38 -8.89
C ILE A 96 -11.61 -9.77 -8.89
N GLU A 97 -11.11 -10.70 -9.71
CA GLU A 97 -11.59 -12.08 -9.78
C GLU A 97 -11.37 -12.85 -8.46
N GLN A 98 -10.24 -12.62 -7.78
CA GLN A 98 -9.91 -13.27 -6.50
C GLN A 98 -10.59 -12.64 -5.29
N PHE A 99 -10.87 -11.33 -5.33
CA PHE A 99 -11.41 -10.53 -4.24
C PHE A 99 -12.60 -9.66 -4.71
N PRO A 100 -13.70 -10.26 -5.18
CA PRO A 100 -14.80 -9.54 -5.81
C PRO A 100 -15.52 -8.58 -4.86
N THR A 101 -15.47 -8.82 -3.55
CA THR A 101 -16.05 -7.94 -2.53
C THR A 101 -15.15 -6.75 -2.20
N LEU A 102 -13.83 -6.88 -2.42
CA LEU A 102 -12.85 -5.85 -2.13
C LEU A 102 -12.83 -4.75 -3.21
N PHE A 103 -13.03 -5.14 -4.47
CA PHE A 103 -13.05 -4.21 -5.61
C PHE A 103 -14.39 -4.30 -6.32
N PRO A 104 -15.42 -3.55 -5.88
CA PRO A 104 -16.75 -3.61 -6.48
C PRO A 104 -16.74 -3.06 -7.90
N PRO A 105 -17.74 -3.42 -8.72
CA PRO A 105 -17.98 -2.78 -9.99
C PRO A 105 -18.16 -1.28 -9.82
N LYS A 106 -17.72 -0.49 -10.79
CA LYS A 106 -17.89 0.97 -10.76
C LYS A 106 -19.38 1.31 -10.78
N LYS A 107 -19.78 2.20 -9.88
CA LYS A 107 -21.14 2.75 -9.82
C LYS A 107 -21.40 3.69 -11.01
N TYR A 108 -20.37 4.43 -11.41
CA TYR A 108 -20.45 5.44 -12.46
C TYR A 108 -19.67 4.98 -13.68
N VAL A 109 -20.39 4.52 -14.72
CA VAL A 109 -19.80 4.08 -15.98
C VAL A 109 -20.36 4.95 -17.10
N GLY A 110 -19.48 5.73 -17.73
CA GLY A 110 -19.83 6.49 -18.94
C GLY A 110 -20.72 7.72 -18.71
N VAL A 111 -20.93 8.14 -17.47
CA VAL A 111 -21.61 9.41 -17.16
C VAL A 111 -20.60 10.54 -17.24
N GLU A 112 -20.42 11.09 -18.42
CA GLU A 112 -19.79 12.38 -18.60
C GLU A 112 -20.87 13.45 -18.39
N ASN A 113 -21.05 13.89 -17.17
CA ASN A 113 -21.82 15.10 -16.90
C ASN A 113 -21.01 16.27 -17.42
N LEU A 114 -21.40 16.80 -18.56
CA LEU A 114 -20.92 18.07 -19.07
C LEU A 114 -21.42 19.16 -18.11
N GLN A 115 -20.54 19.65 -17.25
CA GLN A 115 -20.84 20.87 -16.52
C GLN A 115 -20.95 22.04 -17.50
N SER A 116 -21.73 23.07 -17.14
CA SER A 116 -21.89 24.31 -17.89
C SER A 116 -20.57 25.02 -18.22
N SER A 117 -19.45 24.59 -17.60
CA SER A 117 -18.09 25.05 -17.84
C SER A 117 -17.34 24.28 -18.94
N GLY A 118 -17.98 23.30 -19.62
CA GLY A 118 -17.35 22.48 -20.67
C GLY A 118 -16.31 21.46 -20.17
N ARG A 119 -16.11 21.31 -18.85
CA ARG A 119 -15.23 20.29 -18.26
C ARG A 119 -16.04 19.03 -17.93
N ALA A 120 -15.62 17.89 -18.46
CA ALA A 120 -16.18 16.60 -18.08
C ALA A 120 -15.90 16.34 -16.59
N HIS A 121 -16.95 16.26 -15.78
CA HIS A 121 -16.84 15.79 -14.39
C HIS A 121 -16.86 14.26 -14.42
N ARG A 122 -15.76 13.65 -14.02
CA ARG A 122 -15.69 12.19 -13.84
C ARG A 122 -16.12 11.87 -12.42
N GLU A 123 -17.27 11.26 -12.27
CA GLU A 123 -17.65 10.67 -11.00
C GLU A 123 -16.82 9.41 -10.78
N ASN A 124 -16.11 9.40 -9.67
CA ASN A 124 -15.31 8.25 -9.24
C ASN A 124 -15.88 7.72 -7.93
N ASP A 125 -15.69 6.43 -7.70
CA ASP A 125 -16.10 5.81 -6.45
C ASP A 125 -15.13 6.23 -5.33
N GLU A 126 -15.62 7.08 -4.42
CA GLU A 126 -14.84 7.54 -3.25
C GLU A 126 -14.81 6.48 -2.17
N VAL A 127 -13.68 6.37 -1.49
CA VAL A 127 -13.42 5.43 -0.39
C VAL A 127 -12.55 6.11 0.67
N GLU A 128 -12.60 5.63 1.90
CA GLU A 128 -11.67 6.04 2.95
C GLU A 128 -10.51 5.04 3.00
N LEU A 129 -9.27 5.54 3.03
CA LEU A 129 -8.07 4.74 3.22
C LEU A 129 -7.53 4.96 4.62
N ILE A 130 -7.38 3.89 5.39
CA ILE A 130 -6.78 3.89 6.73
C ILE A 130 -5.51 3.05 6.69
N TRP A 131 -4.38 3.68 6.91
CA TRP A 131 -3.08 3.03 6.86
C TRP A 131 -2.70 2.40 8.20
N ASP A 132 -1.77 1.46 8.18
CA ASP A 132 -1.27 0.73 9.35
C ASP A 132 -0.58 1.61 10.41
N ASP A 133 -0.21 2.85 10.06
CA ASP A 133 0.30 3.88 10.98
C ASP A 133 -0.78 4.83 11.50
N GLY A 134 -2.05 4.58 11.16
CA GLY A 134 -3.19 5.39 11.55
C GLY A 134 -3.46 6.61 10.66
N GLU A 135 -2.63 6.87 9.64
CA GLU A 135 -2.89 7.94 8.67
C GLU A 135 -4.16 7.63 7.89
N LYS A 136 -4.98 8.67 7.67
CA LYS A 136 -6.24 8.58 6.94
C LYS A 136 -6.24 9.51 5.74
N MET A 137 -6.79 9.04 4.63
CA MET A 137 -6.97 9.87 3.44
C MET A 137 -8.17 9.43 2.63
N LEU A 138 -8.76 10.37 1.91
CA LEU A 138 -9.79 10.07 0.93
C LEU A 138 -9.14 9.40 -0.29
N GLY A 139 -9.66 8.27 -0.68
CA GLY A 139 -9.23 7.48 -1.85
C GLY A 139 -10.26 7.50 -2.98
N LEU A 140 -9.82 7.10 -4.15
CA LEU A 140 -10.66 6.94 -5.34
C LEU A 140 -10.39 5.58 -5.98
N LEU A 141 -11.45 4.82 -6.22
CA LEU A 141 -11.44 3.68 -7.12
C LEU A 141 -11.74 4.19 -8.54
N GLU A 142 -10.70 4.35 -9.36
CA GLU A 142 -10.79 5.05 -10.63
C GLU A 142 -10.24 4.29 -11.84
N GLY A 143 -10.43 4.89 -13.02
CA GLY A 143 -10.11 4.26 -14.29
C GLY A 143 -11.08 3.12 -14.58
N GLN A 144 -10.89 2.49 -15.74
CA GLN A 144 -11.70 1.36 -16.18
C GLN A 144 -10.80 0.22 -16.63
N GLN A 145 -11.13 -0.99 -16.20
CA GLN A 145 -10.47 -2.18 -16.72
C GLN A 145 -10.75 -2.28 -18.24
N THR A 146 -9.76 -2.68 -18.99
CA THR A 146 -9.90 -2.92 -20.44
C THR A 146 -10.84 -4.08 -20.74
N ARG A 147 -10.88 -5.08 -19.85
CA ARG A 147 -11.76 -6.23 -19.93
C ARG A 147 -12.92 -6.07 -18.96
N LYS A 148 -14.15 -6.28 -19.45
CA LYS A 148 -15.32 -6.45 -18.59
C LYS A 148 -15.26 -7.81 -17.90
N ILE A 149 -15.60 -7.86 -16.62
CA ILE A 149 -15.72 -9.09 -15.83
C ILE A 149 -17.20 -9.27 -15.54
N ASN A 150 -17.79 -10.39 -15.98
CA ASN A 150 -19.24 -10.65 -15.89
C ASN A 150 -20.10 -9.50 -16.47
N GLY A 151 -19.65 -8.88 -17.56
CA GLY A 151 -20.36 -7.77 -18.21
C GLY A 151 -20.23 -6.41 -17.50
N LEU A 152 -19.61 -6.37 -16.32
CA LEU A 152 -19.46 -5.17 -15.49
C LEU A 152 -18.09 -4.50 -15.70
N VAL A 153 -18.05 -3.20 -15.45
CA VAL A 153 -16.85 -2.38 -15.51
C VAL A 153 -16.27 -2.22 -14.10
N TYR A 154 -14.99 -2.39 -13.97
CA TYR A 154 -14.28 -2.34 -12.70
C TYR A 154 -13.20 -1.26 -12.69
N PRO A 155 -12.82 -0.73 -11.50
CA PRO A 155 -11.70 0.20 -11.40
C PRO A 155 -10.38 -0.51 -11.74
N LYS A 156 -9.42 0.24 -12.28
CA LYS A 156 -8.07 -0.29 -12.56
C LYS A 156 -6.99 0.24 -11.63
N GLN A 157 -7.33 1.21 -10.79
CA GLN A 157 -6.38 1.82 -9.86
C GLN A 157 -7.06 2.40 -8.64
N LEU A 158 -6.31 2.42 -7.54
CA LEU A 158 -6.64 3.11 -6.31
C LEU A 158 -5.69 4.29 -6.18
N SER A 159 -6.22 5.50 -6.01
CA SER A 159 -5.46 6.74 -5.83
C SER A 159 -6.04 7.55 -4.69
N SER A 160 -5.49 8.71 -4.39
CA SER A 160 -6.03 9.65 -3.40
C SER A 160 -6.80 10.81 -4.04
N SER A 161 -7.72 11.38 -3.27
CA SER A 161 -8.51 12.58 -3.56
C SER A 161 -8.18 13.70 -2.54
N PRO A 162 -8.25 14.98 -2.92
CA PRO A 162 -8.54 15.53 -4.25
C PRO A 162 -7.35 15.46 -5.22
N SER A 163 -6.18 15.03 -4.78
CA SER A 163 -4.98 14.92 -5.59
C SER A 163 -4.30 13.56 -5.41
N LYS A 164 -3.85 12.96 -6.51
CA LYS A 164 -3.05 11.72 -6.50
C LYS A 164 -1.69 11.89 -5.82
N SER A 165 -1.23 13.14 -5.67
CA SER A 165 0.02 13.44 -4.99
C SER A 165 -0.05 13.22 -3.47
N ILE A 166 -1.24 13.19 -2.86
CA ILE A 166 -1.41 12.90 -1.43
C ILE A 166 -0.89 11.49 -1.14
N LEU A 167 -1.37 10.49 -1.87
CA LEU A 167 -0.91 9.11 -1.76
C LEU A 167 0.58 8.99 -2.07
N GLY A 168 1.04 9.62 -3.14
CA GLY A 168 2.42 9.49 -3.56
C GLY A 168 3.42 10.18 -2.64
N LYS A 169 3.06 11.33 -2.04
CA LYS A 169 3.85 11.99 -1.00
C LYS A 169 3.92 11.15 0.27
N TYR A 170 2.78 10.60 0.69
CA TYR A 170 2.71 9.70 1.83
C TYR A 170 3.62 8.48 1.66
N LEU A 171 3.53 7.79 0.52
CA LEU A 171 4.37 6.61 0.25
C LEU A 171 5.87 6.97 0.18
N ARG A 172 6.23 8.11 -0.41
CA ARG A 172 7.63 8.58 -0.44
C ARG A 172 8.15 8.91 0.95
N LYS A 173 7.34 9.57 1.79
CA LYS A 173 7.67 9.81 3.20
C LYS A 173 7.97 8.49 3.93
N ARG A 174 7.14 7.48 3.76
CA ARG A 174 7.36 6.14 4.35
C ARG A 174 8.62 5.46 3.83
N LEU A 175 8.93 5.61 2.55
CA LEU A 175 10.15 5.06 1.95
C LEU A 175 11.41 5.85 2.31
N GLY A 176 11.29 7.05 2.90
CA GLY A 176 12.40 7.94 3.20
C GLY A 176 13.09 8.48 1.95
N VAL A 177 12.32 8.80 0.90
CA VAL A 177 12.84 9.31 -0.37
C VAL A 177 12.18 10.64 -0.74
N ASP A 178 12.88 11.45 -1.53
CA ASP A 178 12.41 12.76 -1.97
C ASP A 178 11.25 12.67 -2.98
N ILE A 179 10.52 13.79 -3.13
CA ILE A 179 9.34 13.88 -4.00
C ILE A 179 9.64 13.53 -5.46
N ASN A 180 10.81 13.92 -5.94
CA ASN A 180 11.26 13.70 -7.32
C ASN A 180 12.10 12.42 -7.49
N HIS A 181 12.29 11.65 -6.42
CA HIS A 181 13.01 10.39 -6.48
C HIS A 181 12.24 9.36 -7.30
N ILE A 182 12.92 8.69 -8.23
CA ILE A 182 12.37 7.54 -8.95
C ILE A 182 12.41 6.34 -8.01
N ILE A 183 11.25 5.96 -7.49
CA ILE A 183 11.13 4.79 -6.62
C ILE A 183 11.52 3.54 -7.41
N THR A 184 12.45 2.78 -6.86
CA THR A 184 12.98 1.55 -7.43
C THR A 184 12.59 0.32 -6.60
N LYS A 185 12.84 -0.86 -7.12
CA LYS A 185 12.71 -2.11 -6.35
C LYS A 185 13.65 -2.13 -5.15
N ALA A 186 14.85 -1.53 -5.27
CA ALA A 186 15.79 -1.46 -4.16
C ALA A 186 15.24 -0.63 -2.99
N ASP A 187 14.53 0.48 -3.27
CA ASP A 187 13.87 1.28 -2.24
C ASP A 187 12.80 0.48 -1.50
N LEU A 188 11.97 -0.26 -2.24
CA LEU A 188 10.94 -1.13 -1.68
C LEU A 188 11.54 -2.26 -0.84
N LEU A 189 12.62 -2.88 -1.28
CA LEU A 189 13.33 -3.93 -0.54
C LEU A 189 13.98 -3.38 0.72
N ARG A 190 14.55 -2.16 0.67
CA ARG A 190 15.11 -1.48 1.84
C ARG A 190 14.01 -1.17 2.88
N TYR A 191 12.82 -0.81 2.44
CA TYR A 191 11.65 -0.66 3.29
C TYR A 191 11.11 -2.00 3.85
N GLY A 192 11.46 -3.11 3.22
CA GLY A 192 11.06 -4.45 3.62
C GLY A 192 9.84 -5.02 2.90
N ARG A 193 9.20 -4.28 1.97
CA ARG A 193 8.00 -4.74 1.26
C ARG A 193 7.97 -4.29 -0.19
N THR A 194 7.52 -5.18 -1.07
CA THR A 194 7.28 -4.90 -2.50
C THR A 194 5.79 -4.94 -2.86
N SER A 195 4.92 -4.95 -1.86
CA SER A 195 3.46 -5.04 -2.00
C SER A 195 2.75 -4.24 -0.92
N ILE A 196 1.50 -3.92 -1.15
CA ILE A 196 0.57 -3.34 -0.18
C ILE A 196 -0.54 -4.36 0.06
N ASP A 197 -0.87 -4.61 1.33
CA ASP A 197 -2.01 -5.43 1.70
C ASP A 197 -3.25 -4.50 1.78
N ILE A 198 -4.32 -4.87 1.09
CA ILE A 198 -5.56 -4.11 0.99
C ILE A 198 -6.68 -4.98 1.54
N SER A 199 -7.44 -4.46 2.50
CA SER A 199 -8.59 -5.12 3.10
C SER A 199 -9.72 -4.13 3.33
N LEU A 200 -10.96 -4.60 3.39
CA LEU A 200 -12.10 -3.80 3.82
C LEU A 200 -12.27 -3.91 5.33
N ILE A 201 -12.43 -2.77 5.99
CA ILE A 201 -12.76 -2.65 7.42
C ILE A 201 -14.26 -2.37 7.57
N GLY A 202 -14.85 -1.69 6.59
CA GLY A 202 -16.26 -1.35 6.50
C GLY A 202 -16.67 -1.04 5.07
N ASP A 203 -17.92 -0.65 4.82
CA ASP A 203 -18.38 -0.28 3.48
C ASP A 203 -17.63 0.98 3.00
N GLY A 204 -16.85 0.82 1.92
CA GLY A 204 -16.01 1.88 1.38
C GLY A 204 -14.82 2.30 2.26
N ILE A 205 -14.48 1.54 3.31
CA ILE A 205 -13.35 1.81 4.21
C ILE A 205 -12.31 0.70 4.04
N TYR A 206 -11.12 1.06 3.60
CA TYR A 206 -9.99 0.19 3.30
C TYR A 206 -8.84 0.37 4.28
#